data_30ffbc774ad3a3e597962af2b42cc530
#
_entry.id   30ffbc774ad3a3e597962af2b42cc530
#
_cell.length_a   1.000
_cell.length_b   1.000
_cell.length_c   1.000
_cell.angle_alpha   90.00
_cell.angle_beta   90.00
_cell.angle_gamma   90.00
#
_symmetry.space_group_name_H-M   'P 1'
#
loop_
_entity.id
_entity.type
_entity.pdbx_description
1 polymer ?
#
loop_
_entity_poly.entity_id
_entity_poly.type
_entity_poly.pdbx_seq_one_letter_code
_entity_poly.pdbx_strand_id
1 'polypeptide(L)'
;MLDRPATPDTIVLVHGFWVTPRSWEHWIAHYESKGYRVLAPAYPGFDVEVEALNRDPSPIERVTVPQIISHFESIISGLETPPILMGHSAGGAFVQVLLDHGFGAAGVAMNSAPTEGVLVSPLSQLKSVFPVLKNPANRHRAVGFTHDQWHYAFTNTFTEEESRALYERYAIPASGGIFWDSVLANLIPGPQAVYVNYHNDSRAPLLFISGSEDHLMPPSVQRSNADHYKSNAVTEVKVFEGFGHLLPAQRGWEEIADYALSWAVEHARTAAPA
;
A
#
# COMPACT_ATOMS: atom_id res chain seq x y z
N MET A 1 18.21 2.14 35.88
CA MET A 1 17.11 2.50 35.00
C MET A 1 17.02 1.37 33.99
N LEU A 2 15.96 0.61 33.99
CA LEU A 2 15.71 -0.35 32.93
C LEU A 2 15.42 0.47 31.67
N ASP A 3 16.30 0.39 30.67
CA ASP A 3 16.05 0.98 29.35
C ASP A 3 14.69 0.45 28.86
N ARG A 4 13.71 1.35 28.76
CA ARG A 4 12.50 1.00 28.03
C ARG A 4 12.94 0.76 26.59
N PRO A 5 12.55 -0.39 26.01
CA PRO A 5 12.81 -0.61 24.61
C PRO A 5 12.26 0.58 23.81
N ALA A 6 13.06 1.06 22.87
CA ALA A 6 12.70 2.27 22.09
C ALA A 6 11.40 1.98 21.32
N THR A 7 10.39 2.76 21.61
CA THR A 7 9.16 2.81 20.79
C THR A 7 9.52 3.40 19.43
N PRO A 8 8.96 2.87 18.33
CA PRO A 8 9.18 3.46 17.02
C PRO A 8 8.83 4.95 17.01
N ASP A 9 9.74 5.78 16.54
CA ASP A 9 9.58 7.23 16.42
C ASP A 9 9.36 7.68 14.97
N THR A 10 9.52 6.75 14.04
CA THR A 10 9.45 6.99 12.60
C THR A 10 8.34 6.13 11.96
N ILE A 11 7.57 6.77 11.07
CA ILE A 11 6.55 6.13 10.22
C ILE A 11 7.00 6.25 8.77
N VAL A 12 6.99 5.12 8.04
CA VAL A 12 7.24 5.09 6.61
C VAL A 12 5.92 4.78 5.88
N LEU A 13 5.49 5.71 5.04
CA LEU A 13 4.25 5.62 4.25
C LEU A 13 4.58 5.15 2.83
N VAL A 14 3.95 4.08 2.39
CA VAL A 14 4.16 3.44 1.07
C VAL A 14 2.90 3.64 0.24
N HIS A 15 2.99 4.47 -0.82
CA HIS A 15 1.83 4.81 -1.65
C HIS A 15 1.39 3.66 -2.57
N GLY A 16 0.20 3.77 -3.15
CA GLY A 16 -0.33 2.80 -4.12
C GLY A 16 0.15 3.06 -5.55
N PHE A 17 -0.27 2.20 -6.49
CA PHE A 17 -0.22 2.51 -7.92
C PHE A 17 -1.26 3.57 -8.27
N TRP A 18 -1.05 4.26 -9.38
CA TRP A 18 -1.90 5.36 -9.88
C TRP A 18 -1.95 6.61 -9.01
N VAL A 19 -1.12 6.68 -7.94
CA VAL A 19 -0.92 7.84 -7.08
C VAL A 19 0.56 8.02 -6.76
N THR A 20 0.92 9.20 -6.23
CA THR A 20 2.27 9.50 -5.72
C THR A 20 2.23 9.66 -4.20
N PRO A 21 3.38 9.93 -3.52
CA PRO A 21 3.39 10.29 -2.11
C PRO A 21 2.46 11.44 -1.73
N ARG A 22 2.04 12.27 -2.70
CA ARG A 22 1.06 13.34 -2.48
C ARG A 22 -0.26 12.82 -1.87
N SER A 23 -0.62 11.56 -2.13
CA SER A 23 -1.82 10.94 -1.54
C SER A 23 -1.76 10.81 -0.01
N TRP A 24 -0.58 10.94 0.58
CA TRP A 24 -0.34 10.90 2.01
C TRP A 24 -0.24 12.28 2.68
N GLU A 25 -0.42 13.38 1.96
CA GLU A 25 -0.16 14.73 2.48
C GLU A 25 -0.87 15.04 3.80
N HIS A 26 -2.12 14.60 3.97
CA HIS A 26 -2.87 14.80 5.20
C HIS A 26 -2.35 13.89 6.33
N TRP A 27 -1.99 12.65 6.04
CA TRP A 27 -1.46 11.70 7.00
C TRP A 27 -0.08 12.12 7.51
N ILE A 28 0.77 12.66 6.64
CA ILE A 28 2.08 13.21 7.01
C ILE A 28 1.89 14.28 8.07
N ALA A 29 1.10 15.33 7.78
CA ALA A 29 0.84 16.42 8.71
C ALA A 29 0.21 15.94 10.03
N HIS A 30 -0.71 14.96 9.96
CA HIS A 30 -1.37 14.39 11.13
C HIS A 30 -0.39 13.67 12.07
N TYR A 31 0.45 12.80 11.52
CA TYR A 31 1.41 12.05 12.34
C TYR A 31 2.58 12.92 12.82
N GLU A 32 3.03 13.90 12.04
CA GLU A 32 4.01 14.89 12.49
C GLU A 32 3.46 15.71 13.66
N SER A 33 2.17 16.07 13.63
CA SER A 33 1.52 16.77 14.76
C SER A 33 1.48 15.94 16.05
N LYS A 34 1.60 14.62 15.95
CA LYS A 34 1.69 13.68 17.08
C LYS A 34 3.14 13.40 17.52
N GLY A 35 4.12 14.05 16.88
CA GLY A 35 5.54 13.95 17.24
C GLY A 35 6.32 12.83 16.53
N TYR A 36 5.75 12.18 15.51
CA TYR A 36 6.46 11.18 14.70
C TYR A 36 7.26 11.84 13.58
N ARG A 37 8.43 11.29 13.28
CA ARG A 37 9.10 11.52 12.02
C ARG A 37 8.37 10.74 10.93
N VAL A 38 7.94 11.41 9.86
CA VAL A 38 7.20 10.76 8.78
C VAL A 38 8.01 10.80 7.48
N LEU A 39 8.19 9.64 6.88
CA LEU A 39 8.80 9.50 5.57
C LEU A 39 7.76 8.94 4.61
N ALA A 40 7.59 9.60 3.47
CA ALA A 40 6.75 9.12 2.37
C ALA A 40 7.58 9.10 1.08
N PRO A 41 8.54 8.16 0.94
CA PRO A 41 9.37 8.10 -0.24
C PRO A 41 8.57 7.81 -1.50
N ALA A 42 8.91 8.47 -2.59
CA ALA A 42 8.41 8.12 -3.91
C ALA A 42 9.06 6.81 -4.39
N TYR A 43 8.35 6.02 -5.19
CA TYR A 43 9.00 4.95 -5.94
C TYR A 43 10.02 5.53 -6.93
N PRO A 44 11.04 4.76 -7.36
CA PRO A 44 11.98 5.24 -8.37
C PRO A 44 11.24 5.77 -9.61
N GLY A 45 11.53 7.02 -9.98
CA GLY A 45 10.86 7.75 -11.07
C GLY A 45 9.53 8.43 -10.73
N PHE A 46 9.01 8.24 -9.51
CA PHE A 46 7.78 8.90 -9.02
C PHE A 46 8.07 10.17 -8.20
N ASP A 47 9.32 10.59 -8.11
CA ASP A 47 9.80 11.76 -7.39
C ASP A 47 9.61 13.08 -8.16
N VAL A 48 8.61 13.11 -9.02
CA VAL A 48 8.21 14.27 -9.83
C VAL A 48 6.73 14.59 -9.60
N GLU A 49 6.34 15.79 -9.99
CA GLU A 49 4.97 16.26 -9.80
C GLU A 49 3.94 15.43 -10.59
N VAL A 50 2.74 15.27 -10.02
CA VAL A 50 1.60 14.54 -10.63
C VAL A 50 1.34 15.04 -12.06
N GLU A 51 1.37 16.36 -12.25
CA GLU A 51 1.13 17.01 -13.54
C GLU A 51 2.24 16.71 -14.56
N ALA A 52 3.46 16.46 -14.10
CA ALA A 52 4.58 16.07 -14.97
C ALA A 52 4.43 14.62 -15.42
N LEU A 53 4.10 13.70 -14.52
CA LEU A 53 3.86 12.28 -14.83
C LEU A 53 2.65 12.08 -15.76
N ASN A 54 1.63 12.93 -15.63
CA ASN A 54 0.47 12.92 -16.54
C ASN A 54 0.82 13.40 -17.94
N ARG A 55 1.83 14.28 -18.09
CA ARG A 55 2.31 14.72 -19.42
C ARG A 55 3.31 13.73 -20.02
N ASP A 56 4.20 13.17 -19.20
CA ASP A 56 5.22 12.21 -19.63
C ASP A 56 5.40 11.12 -18.55
N PRO A 57 4.75 9.95 -18.70
CA PRO A 57 4.88 8.85 -17.77
C PRO A 57 6.14 7.99 -18.01
N SER A 58 7.01 8.34 -18.93
CA SER A 58 8.19 7.52 -19.28
C SER A 58 9.10 7.18 -18.08
N PRO A 59 9.27 8.03 -17.04
CA PRO A 59 10.07 7.70 -15.88
C PRO A 59 9.58 6.47 -15.11
N ILE A 60 8.27 6.20 -15.15
CA ILE A 60 7.62 5.14 -14.35
C ILE A 60 7.26 3.88 -15.15
N GLU A 61 7.38 3.91 -16.47
CA GLU A 61 6.93 2.80 -17.34
C GLU A 61 7.67 1.48 -17.07
N ARG A 62 8.95 1.56 -16.71
CA ARG A 62 9.84 0.40 -16.59
C ARG A 62 10.23 0.07 -15.15
N VAL A 63 9.66 0.76 -14.19
CA VAL A 63 9.89 0.44 -12.77
C VAL A 63 9.36 -0.95 -12.47
N THR A 64 10.11 -1.72 -11.70
CA THR A 64 9.77 -3.09 -11.31
C THR A 64 9.57 -3.20 -9.80
N VAL A 65 8.80 -4.20 -9.35
CA VAL A 65 8.59 -4.45 -7.91
C VAL A 65 9.91 -4.65 -7.16
N PRO A 66 10.88 -5.45 -7.64
CA PRO A 66 12.17 -5.59 -6.95
C PRO A 66 12.92 -4.25 -6.76
N GLN A 67 12.86 -3.35 -7.74
CA GLN A 67 13.47 -2.02 -7.60
C GLN A 67 12.77 -1.18 -6.51
N ILE A 68 11.44 -1.26 -6.42
CA ILE A 68 10.67 -0.57 -5.37
C ILE A 68 11.04 -1.14 -4.00
N ILE A 69 11.01 -2.47 -3.85
CA ILE A 69 11.35 -3.12 -2.56
C ILE A 69 12.76 -2.76 -2.13
N SER A 70 13.78 -2.93 -3.00
CA SER A 70 15.16 -2.59 -2.67
C SER A 70 15.35 -1.12 -2.31
N HIS A 71 14.59 -0.22 -2.94
CA HIS A 71 14.60 1.21 -2.61
C HIS A 71 14.11 1.46 -1.17
N PHE A 72 12.99 0.86 -0.77
CA PHE A 72 12.48 0.96 0.60
C PHE A 72 13.39 0.29 1.62
N GLU A 73 13.94 -0.88 1.32
CA GLU A 73 14.91 -1.58 2.17
C GLU A 73 16.13 -0.68 2.45
N SER A 74 16.65 -0.01 1.42
CA SER A 74 17.77 0.93 1.58
C SER A 74 17.44 2.10 2.48
N ILE A 75 16.24 2.69 2.34
CA ILE A 75 15.79 3.80 3.19
C ILE A 75 15.63 3.34 4.64
N ILE A 76 14.94 2.21 4.86
CA ILE A 76 14.65 1.70 6.20
C ILE A 76 15.93 1.26 6.90
N SER A 77 16.88 0.64 6.19
CA SER A 77 18.18 0.26 6.75
C SER A 77 19.03 1.45 7.21
N GLY A 78 18.75 2.65 6.72
CA GLY A 78 19.41 3.87 7.14
C GLY A 78 18.82 4.51 8.41
N LEU A 79 17.76 3.92 8.99
CA LEU A 79 17.12 4.42 10.21
C LEU A 79 17.76 3.78 11.45
N GLU A 80 17.87 4.55 12.53
CA GLU A 80 18.45 4.08 13.81
C GLU A 80 17.54 3.04 14.50
N THR A 81 16.23 3.18 14.33
CA THR A 81 15.23 2.28 14.91
C THR A 81 14.28 1.75 13.82
N PRO A 82 13.80 0.49 13.93
CA PRO A 82 12.80 -0.04 13.01
C PRO A 82 11.54 0.82 13.02
N PRO A 83 11.08 1.32 11.86
CA PRO A 83 9.91 2.19 11.77
C PRO A 83 8.60 1.40 11.81
N ILE A 84 7.47 2.10 12.00
CA ILE A 84 6.16 1.61 11.62
C ILE A 84 6.03 1.75 10.08
N LEU A 85 5.65 0.67 9.41
CA LEU A 85 5.41 0.66 7.97
C LEU A 85 3.91 0.73 7.69
N MET A 86 3.45 1.71 6.92
CA MET A 86 2.04 1.81 6.52
C MET A 86 1.94 1.92 5.01
N GLY A 87 1.17 1.04 4.39
CA GLY A 87 1.03 1.00 2.94
C GLY A 87 -0.41 0.97 2.47
N HIS A 88 -0.69 1.67 1.37
CA HIS A 88 -2.00 1.69 0.73
C HIS A 88 -1.97 0.97 -0.62
N SER A 89 -3.00 0.15 -0.91
CA SER A 89 -3.14 -0.54 -2.18
C SER A 89 -1.91 -1.42 -2.51
N ALA A 90 -1.20 -1.20 -3.61
CA ALA A 90 0.07 -1.86 -3.92
C ALA A 90 1.12 -1.66 -2.81
N GLY A 91 1.15 -0.47 -2.19
CA GLY A 91 2.01 -0.20 -1.04
C GLY A 91 1.73 -1.11 0.16
N GLY A 92 0.47 -1.55 0.33
CA GLY A 92 0.10 -2.55 1.34
C GLY A 92 0.72 -3.92 1.05
N ALA A 93 0.77 -4.36 -0.21
CA ALA A 93 1.49 -5.57 -0.59
C ALA A 93 3.00 -5.44 -0.35
N PHE A 94 3.58 -4.28 -0.65
CA PHE A 94 5.01 -4.03 -0.41
C PHE A 94 5.35 -3.99 1.07
N VAL A 95 4.47 -3.46 1.93
CA VAL A 95 4.62 -3.57 3.39
C VAL A 95 4.68 -5.03 3.83
N GLN A 96 3.82 -5.90 3.30
CA GLN A 96 3.85 -7.32 3.60
C GLN A 96 5.20 -7.96 3.25
N VAL A 97 5.75 -7.66 2.06
CA VAL A 97 7.07 -8.14 1.61
C VAL A 97 8.19 -7.61 2.51
N LEU A 98 8.18 -6.31 2.84
CA LEU A 98 9.18 -5.70 3.71
C LEU A 98 9.18 -6.31 5.11
N LEU A 99 7.99 -6.59 5.68
CA LEU A 99 7.87 -7.29 6.97
C LEU A 99 8.45 -8.71 6.91
N ASP A 100 8.19 -9.44 5.81
CA ASP A 100 8.76 -10.79 5.61
C ASP A 100 10.29 -10.77 5.50
N HIS A 101 10.84 -9.71 4.91
CA HIS A 101 12.30 -9.49 4.85
C HIS A 101 12.90 -9.00 6.19
N GLY A 102 12.08 -8.85 7.23
CA GLY A 102 12.53 -8.48 8.58
C GLY A 102 12.59 -6.98 8.85
N PHE A 103 12.07 -6.16 7.95
CA PHE A 103 12.00 -4.71 8.13
C PHE A 103 10.76 -4.28 8.94
N GLY A 104 10.89 -3.15 9.66
CA GLY A 104 9.79 -2.54 10.40
C GLY A 104 9.53 -3.16 11.79
N ALA A 105 8.96 -2.35 12.67
CA ALA A 105 8.51 -2.74 14.03
C ALA A 105 7.07 -3.23 14.04
N ALA A 106 6.23 -2.69 13.18
CA ALA A 106 4.85 -3.09 12.91
C ALA A 106 4.48 -2.68 11.47
N GLY A 107 3.50 -3.34 10.88
CA GLY A 107 2.97 -3.02 9.57
C GLY A 107 1.47 -2.80 9.55
N VAL A 108 1.02 -1.85 8.73
CA VAL A 108 -0.39 -1.62 8.43
C VAL A 108 -0.58 -1.62 6.91
N ALA A 109 -1.39 -2.55 6.41
CA ALA A 109 -1.70 -2.72 4.99
C ALA A 109 -3.16 -2.28 4.73
N MET A 110 -3.33 -1.10 4.15
CA MET A 110 -4.64 -0.49 3.93
C MET A 110 -5.14 -0.75 2.52
N ASN A 111 -6.35 -1.33 2.39
CA ASN A 111 -6.92 -1.73 1.11
C ASN A 111 -5.86 -2.41 0.21
N SER A 112 -5.11 -3.35 0.81
CA SER A 112 -3.90 -3.92 0.23
C SER A 112 -4.18 -4.70 -1.04
N ALA A 113 -3.31 -4.54 -2.04
CA ALA A 113 -3.24 -5.49 -3.14
C ALA A 113 -2.90 -6.90 -2.62
N PRO A 114 -3.32 -7.97 -3.35
CA PRO A 114 -2.96 -9.33 -2.99
C PRO A 114 -1.46 -9.58 -3.17
N THR A 115 -0.90 -10.40 -2.28
CA THR A 115 0.43 -10.99 -2.43
C THR A 115 0.34 -12.33 -3.16
N GLU A 116 1.47 -12.94 -3.51
CA GLU A 116 1.50 -14.22 -4.23
C GLU A 116 0.72 -15.30 -3.48
N GLY A 117 -0.07 -16.08 -4.20
CA GLY A 117 -0.93 -17.13 -3.66
C GLY A 117 -2.37 -16.70 -3.36
N VAL A 118 -2.62 -15.40 -3.21
CA VAL A 118 -3.97 -14.87 -2.95
C VAL A 118 -4.75 -14.74 -4.27
N LEU A 119 -5.69 -15.66 -4.50
CA LEU A 119 -6.39 -15.82 -5.79
C LEU A 119 -7.81 -15.24 -5.81
N VAL A 120 -8.25 -14.56 -4.76
CA VAL A 120 -9.59 -13.96 -4.70
C VAL A 120 -9.66 -12.76 -5.64
N SER A 121 -10.56 -12.82 -6.63
CA SER A 121 -10.78 -11.76 -7.62
C SER A 121 -12.27 -11.46 -7.75
N PRO A 122 -12.86 -10.66 -6.85
CA PRO A 122 -14.27 -10.26 -6.91
C PRO A 122 -14.61 -9.53 -8.22
N LEU A 123 -15.87 -9.57 -8.62
CA LEU A 123 -16.32 -8.92 -9.86
C LEU A 123 -16.07 -7.41 -9.88
N SER A 124 -16.18 -6.73 -8.73
CA SER A 124 -15.85 -5.31 -8.60
C SER A 124 -14.38 -5.03 -8.91
N GLN A 125 -13.48 -5.87 -8.38
CA GLN A 125 -12.05 -5.81 -8.67
C GLN A 125 -11.76 -6.01 -10.15
N LEU A 126 -12.31 -7.07 -10.76
CA LEU A 126 -12.12 -7.34 -12.19
C LEU A 126 -12.60 -6.18 -13.05
N LYS A 127 -13.75 -5.58 -12.72
CA LYS A 127 -14.26 -4.39 -13.41
C LYS A 127 -13.32 -3.20 -13.22
N SER A 128 -12.79 -2.98 -12.01
CA SER A 128 -11.87 -1.88 -11.72
C SER A 128 -10.56 -1.97 -12.53
N VAL A 129 -10.01 -3.19 -12.69
CA VAL A 129 -8.72 -3.39 -13.38
C VAL A 129 -8.87 -3.69 -14.87
N PHE A 130 -10.07 -3.90 -15.36
CA PHE A 130 -10.34 -4.19 -16.76
C PHE A 130 -9.71 -3.19 -17.75
N PRO A 131 -9.68 -1.87 -17.49
CA PRO A 131 -9.01 -0.92 -18.38
C PRO A 131 -7.54 -1.26 -18.66
N VAL A 132 -6.85 -1.84 -17.68
CA VAL A 132 -5.45 -2.27 -17.81
C VAL A 132 -5.37 -3.62 -18.52
N LEU A 133 -6.19 -4.58 -18.12
CA LEU A 133 -6.15 -5.97 -18.61
C LEU A 133 -6.68 -6.16 -20.03
N LYS A 134 -7.61 -5.32 -20.49
CA LYS A 134 -8.27 -5.48 -21.80
C LYS A 134 -7.32 -5.45 -23.02
N ASN A 135 -6.11 -4.94 -22.84
CA ASN A 135 -5.12 -4.84 -23.90
C ASN A 135 -3.75 -5.36 -23.43
N PRO A 136 -3.27 -6.51 -23.92
CA PRO A 136 -1.95 -7.06 -23.58
C PRO A 136 -0.77 -6.11 -23.85
N ALA A 137 -0.89 -5.18 -24.82
CA ALA A 137 0.14 -4.19 -25.08
C ALA A 137 0.34 -3.21 -23.93
N ASN A 138 -0.61 -3.12 -23.00
CA ASN A 138 -0.49 -2.35 -21.76
C ASN A 138 0.66 -2.82 -20.87
N ARG A 139 1.12 -4.07 -21.04
CA ARG A 139 2.30 -4.61 -20.33
C ARG A 139 3.58 -3.79 -20.55
N HIS A 140 3.66 -3.05 -21.64
CA HIS A 140 4.89 -2.35 -22.04
C HIS A 140 4.78 -0.84 -21.95
N ARG A 141 3.77 -0.31 -21.25
CA ARG A 141 3.54 1.12 -21.12
C ARG A 141 2.88 1.47 -19.80
N ALA A 142 2.96 2.74 -19.42
CA ALA A 142 2.14 3.27 -18.34
C ALA A 142 0.66 3.39 -18.78
N VAL A 143 -0.26 3.04 -17.88
CA VAL A 143 -1.71 3.04 -18.13
C VAL A 143 -2.39 3.84 -17.03
N GLY A 144 -3.13 4.88 -17.41
CA GLY A 144 -4.00 5.65 -16.51
C GLY A 144 -5.47 5.21 -16.61
N PHE A 145 -6.27 5.72 -15.71
CA PHE A 145 -7.74 5.63 -15.74
C PHE A 145 -8.33 6.91 -16.33
N THR A 146 -9.46 6.82 -17.01
CA THR A 146 -10.35 7.96 -17.20
C THR A 146 -10.98 8.35 -15.88
N HIS A 147 -11.54 9.59 -15.77
CA HIS A 147 -12.21 10.00 -14.53
C HIS A 147 -13.33 9.03 -14.13
N ASP A 148 -14.18 8.57 -15.05
CA ASP A 148 -15.26 7.61 -14.73
C ASP A 148 -14.73 6.28 -14.20
N GLN A 149 -13.62 5.77 -14.76
CA GLN A 149 -12.96 4.55 -14.29
C GLN A 149 -12.35 4.76 -12.91
N TRP A 150 -11.73 5.93 -12.68
CA TRP A 150 -11.21 6.33 -11.39
C TRP A 150 -12.32 6.46 -10.34
N HIS A 151 -13.43 7.15 -10.71
CA HIS A 151 -14.56 7.29 -9.82
C HIS A 151 -15.10 5.94 -9.39
N TYR A 152 -15.28 5.01 -10.32
CA TYR A 152 -15.71 3.65 -9.98
C TYR A 152 -14.75 2.90 -9.07
N ALA A 153 -13.44 2.97 -9.33
CA ALA A 153 -12.43 2.12 -8.69
C ALA A 153 -11.89 2.70 -7.38
N PHE A 154 -11.74 4.03 -7.30
CA PHE A 154 -11.04 4.72 -6.20
C PHE A 154 -11.95 5.59 -5.34
N THR A 155 -12.93 6.24 -5.95
CA THR A 155 -13.71 7.32 -5.31
C THR A 155 -15.22 7.10 -5.43
N ASN A 156 -15.67 5.85 -5.48
CA ASN A 156 -17.09 5.47 -5.59
C ASN A 156 -17.96 5.92 -4.41
N THR A 157 -17.36 6.31 -3.29
CA THR A 157 -18.01 6.84 -2.08
C THR A 157 -18.04 8.38 -2.02
N PHE A 158 -17.46 9.05 -3.01
CA PHE A 158 -17.40 10.51 -3.09
C PHE A 158 -18.44 11.05 -4.06
N THR A 159 -18.79 12.32 -3.92
CA THR A 159 -19.56 13.01 -4.95
C THR A 159 -18.73 13.12 -6.25
N GLU A 160 -19.41 13.36 -7.38
CA GLU A 160 -18.75 13.53 -8.69
C GLU A 160 -17.76 14.70 -8.68
N GLU A 161 -18.10 15.79 -8.00
CA GLU A 161 -17.25 16.98 -7.87
C GLU A 161 -16.00 16.69 -7.03
N GLU A 162 -16.16 16.07 -5.87
CA GLU A 162 -15.03 15.65 -5.01
C GLU A 162 -14.14 14.64 -5.74
N SER A 163 -14.73 13.66 -6.42
CA SER A 163 -14.02 12.67 -7.20
C SER A 163 -13.15 13.31 -8.28
N ARG A 164 -13.68 14.31 -9.00
CA ARG A 164 -12.96 15.04 -10.04
C ARG A 164 -11.78 15.82 -9.47
N ALA A 165 -11.99 16.53 -8.38
CA ALA A 165 -10.92 17.25 -7.69
C ALA A 165 -9.78 16.33 -7.22
N LEU A 166 -10.13 15.15 -6.65
CA LEU A 166 -9.16 14.15 -6.22
C LEU A 166 -8.45 13.47 -7.39
N TYR A 167 -9.17 13.22 -8.50
CA TYR A 167 -8.58 12.71 -9.73
C TYR A 167 -7.52 13.66 -10.29
N GLU A 168 -7.84 14.94 -10.41
CA GLU A 168 -6.90 15.96 -10.90
C GLU A 168 -5.69 16.12 -9.96
N ARG A 169 -5.90 15.96 -8.65
CA ARG A 169 -4.85 16.13 -7.65
C ARG A 169 -3.90 14.95 -7.55
N TYR A 170 -4.40 13.71 -7.64
CA TYR A 170 -3.64 12.52 -7.28
C TYR A 170 -3.40 11.52 -8.40
N ALA A 171 -4.29 11.47 -9.40
CA ALA A 171 -4.22 10.41 -10.39
C ALA A 171 -3.04 10.57 -11.35
N ILE A 172 -2.31 9.47 -11.52
CA ILE A 172 -1.24 9.34 -12.51
C ILE A 172 -1.39 8.02 -13.27
N PRO A 173 -0.78 7.85 -14.45
CA PRO A 173 -0.58 6.52 -15.01
C PRO A 173 0.31 5.65 -14.11
N ALA A 174 0.21 4.34 -14.23
CA ALA A 174 1.10 3.39 -13.55
C ALA A 174 1.66 2.36 -14.54
N SER A 175 2.81 1.76 -14.19
CA SER A 175 3.43 0.71 -15.00
C SER A 175 2.49 -0.46 -15.23
N GLY A 176 2.06 -0.65 -16.45
CA GLY A 176 1.26 -1.81 -16.82
C GLY A 176 2.06 -3.13 -16.69
N GLY A 177 3.38 -3.06 -16.81
CA GLY A 177 4.28 -4.19 -16.60
C GLY A 177 4.15 -4.78 -15.20
N ILE A 178 4.28 -3.95 -14.17
CA ILE A 178 4.13 -4.38 -12.77
C ILE A 178 2.76 -5.05 -12.54
N PHE A 179 1.69 -4.43 -13.09
CA PHE A 179 0.35 -4.95 -12.93
C PHE A 179 0.19 -6.32 -13.59
N TRP A 180 0.64 -6.47 -14.84
CA TRP A 180 0.60 -7.74 -15.55
C TRP A 180 1.47 -8.81 -14.89
N ASP A 181 2.66 -8.46 -14.40
CA ASP A 181 3.53 -9.40 -13.69
C ASP A 181 2.89 -9.87 -12.38
N SER A 182 2.18 -8.98 -11.65
CA SER A 182 1.41 -9.35 -10.45
C SER A 182 0.25 -10.29 -10.77
N VAL A 183 -0.47 -10.07 -11.88
CA VAL A 183 -1.56 -10.97 -12.33
C VAL A 183 -1.02 -12.33 -12.76
N LEU A 184 0.13 -12.35 -13.42
CA LEU A 184 0.75 -13.59 -13.93
C LEU A 184 1.57 -14.32 -12.85
N ALA A 185 1.87 -13.68 -11.72
CA ALA A 185 2.69 -14.26 -10.65
C ALA A 185 2.19 -15.64 -10.20
N ASN A 186 0.87 -15.81 -10.09
CA ASN A 186 0.26 -17.08 -9.69
C ASN A 186 0.25 -18.16 -10.80
N LEU A 187 0.67 -17.82 -12.01
CA LEU A 187 0.75 -18.74 -13.16
C LEU A 187 2.19 -19.17 -13.46
N ILE A 188 3.18 -18.51 -12.86
CA ILE A 188 4.60 -18.75 -13.09
C ILE A 188 5.17 -19.52 -11.89
N PRO A 189 5.81 -20.68 -12.07
CA PRO A 189 6.40 -21.45 -10.98
C PRO A 189 7.54 -20.68 -10.28
N GLY A 190 7.62 -20.83 -8.95
CA GLY A 190 8.66 -20.24 -8.10
C GLY A 190 8.27 -18.88 -7.54
N PRO A 191 9.00 -18.40 -6.52
CA PRO A 191 8.70 -17.13 -5.86
C PRO A 191 8.74 -15.96 -6.82
N GLN A 192 7.70 -15.13 -6.79
CA GLN A 192 7.56 -13.94 -7.63
C GLN A 192 7.88 -12.68 -6.82
N ALA A 193 7.83 -11.53 -7.47
CA ALA A 193 8.23 -10.25 -6.87
C ALA A 193 7.40 -9.79 -5.65
N VAL A 194 6.21 -10.34 -5.47
CA VAL A 194 5.34 -10.10 -4.30
C VAL A 194 5.16 -11.37 -3.44
N TYR A 195 6.16 -12.27 -3.49
CA TYR A 195 6.18 -13.45 -2.63
C TYR A 195 6.32 -13.04 -1.16
N VAL A 196 5.62 -13.76 -0.29
CA VAL A 196 5.70 -13.65 1.17
C VAL A 196 5.75 -15.04 1.77
N ASN A 197 6.67 -15.29 2.69
CA ASN A 197 6.67 -16.49 3.51
C ASN A 197 5.61 -16.37 4.61
N TYR A 198 4.43 -16.88 4.38
CA TYR A 198 3.30 -16.81 5.31
C TYR A 198 3.52 -17.60 6.63
N HIS A 199 4.57 -18.40 6.70
CA HIS A 199 4.99 -19.13 7.91
C HIS A 199 6.12 -18.43 8.68
N ASN A 200 6.51 -17.22 8.31
CA ASN A 200 7.57 -16.47 8.96
C ASN A 200 7.15 -15.97 10.35
N ASP A 201 7.51 -16.72 11.40
CA ASP A 201 7.28 -16.31 12.80
C ASP A 201 8.13 -15.10 13.20
N SER A 202 9.18 -14.80 12.42
CA SER A 202 10.11 -13.71 12.71
C SER A 202 9.69 -12.37 12.12
N ARG A 203 8.59 -12.26 11.36
CA ARG A 203 8.10 -10.99 10.85
C ARG A 203 7.47 -10.12 11.95
N ALA A 204 7.44 -8.82 11.75
CA ALA A 204 6.71 -7.92 12.64
C ALA A 204 5.17 -8.11 12.52
N PRO A 205 4.39 -7.69 13.55
CA PRO A 205 2.94 -7.70 13.52
C PRO A 205 2.37 -6.96 12.32
N LEU A 206 1.22 -7.41 11.80
CA LEU A 206 0.58 -6.88 10.60
C LEU A 206 -0.92 -6.67 10.83
N LEU A 207 -1.39 -5.46 10.57
CA LEU A 207 -2.81 -5.10 10.51
C LEU A 207 -3.22 -4.90 9.05
N PHE A 208 -4.30 -5.55 8.64
CA PHE A 208 -5.02 -5.19 7.43
C PHE A 208 -6.18 -4.24 7.77
N ILE A 209 -6.23 -3.09 7.10
CA ILE A 209 -7.37 -2.18 7.14
C ILE A 209 -8.09 -2.26 5.81
N SER A 210 -9.43 -2.35 5.86
CA SER A 210 -10.28 -2.43 4.67
C SER A 210 -11.42 -1.45 4.75
N GLY A 211 -11.68 -0.72 3.66
CA GLY A 211 -12.95 -0.03 3.45
C GLY A 211 -14.03 -1.00 2.98
N SER A 212 -15.25 -0.93 3.56
CA SER A 212 -16.35 -1.84 3.19
C SER A 212 -16.83 -1.66 1.74
N GLU A 213 -16.69 -0.44 1.21
CA GLU A 213 -17.13 -0.04 -0.13
C GLU A 213 -16.01 -0.06 -1.18
N ASP A 214 -14.85 -0.63 -0.86
CA ASP A 214 -13.74 -0.71 -1.80
C ASP A 214 -14.07 -1.62 -2.99
N HIS A 215 -14.14 -1.06 -4.19
CA HIS A 215 -14.39 -1.81 -5.42
C HIS A 215 -13.12 -2.45 -5.99
N LEU A 216 -11.94 -1.88 -5.69
CA LEU A 216 -10.67 -2.35 -6.25
C LEU A 216 -10.06 -3.47 -5.39
N MET A 217 -10.02 -3.28 -4.06
CA MET A 217 -9.47 -4.24 -3.09
C MET A 217 -10.47 -4.50 -1.95
N PRO A 218 -11.66 -5.07 -2.25
CA PRO A 218 -12.74 -5.21 -1.29
C PRO A 218 -12.35 -6.07 -0.07
N PRO A 219 -13.16 -6.05 1.01
CA PRO A 219 -12.85 -6.75 2.27
C PRO A 219 -12.56 -8.25 2.11
N SER A 220 -13.11 -8.90 1.09
CA SER A 220 -12.82 -10.32 0.80
C SER A 220 -11.35 -10.54 0.39
N VAL A 221 -10.74 -9.57 -0.30
CA VAL A 221 -9.32 -9.62 -0.64
C VAL A 221 -8.46 -9.46 0.61
N GLN A 222 -8.81 -8.54 1.52
CA GLN A 222 -8.07 -8.34 2.77
C GLN A 222 -8.16 -9.55 3.68
N ARG A 223 -9.35 -10.14 3.83
CA ARG A 223 -9.53 -11.40 4.58
C ARG A 223 -8.70 -12.53 3.96
N SER A 224 -8.74 -12.68 2.63
CA SER A 224 -7.95 -13.70 1.94
C SER A 224 -6.43 -13.48 2.13
N ASN A 225 -5.94 -12.24 2.05
CA ASN A 225 -4.54 -11.93 2.40
C ASN A 225 -4.21 -12.40 3.82
N ALA A 226 -5.02 -12.03 4.81
CA ALA A 226 -4.81 -12.38 6.21
C ALA A 226 -4.90 -13.89 6.46
N ASP A 227 -5.84 -14.57 5.83
CA ASP A 227 -6.05 -16.02 5.97
C ASP A 227 -4.88 -16.88 5.46
N HIS A 228 -4.01 -16.31 4.61
CA HIS A 228 -2.79 -16.99 4.15
C HIS A 228 -1.73 -17.06 5.24
N TYR A 229 -1.69 -16.11 6.18
CA TYR A 229 -0.72 -16.11 7.26
C TYR A 229 -0.98 -17.25 8.24
N LYS A 230 0.04 -18.11 8.44
CA LYS A 230 0.02 -19.28 9.32
C LYS A 230 1.09 -19.18 10.41
N SER A 231 1.83 -18.08 10.44
CA SER A 231 2.83 -17.79 11.48
C SER A 231 2.17 -17.42 12.81
N ASN A 232 2.92 -17.52 13.90
CA ASN A 232 2.50 -17.08 15.24
C ASN A 232 2.57 -15.54 15.40
N ALA A 233 3.16 -14.82 14.43
CA ALA A 233 3.19 -13.37 14.46
C ALA A 233 1.78 -12.80 14.23
N VAL A 234 1.41 -11.79 15.03
CA VAL A 234 0.08 -11.20 15.01
C VAL A 234 -0.31 -10.77 13.59
N THR A 235 -1.52 -11.15 13.19
CA THR A 235 -2.17 -10.71 11.95
C THR A 235 -3.64 -10.44 12.24
N GLU A 236 -4.09 -9.22 12.00
CA GLU A 236 -5.47 -8.79 12.25
C GLU A 236 -6.07 -8.10 11.04
N VAL A 237 -7.40 -8.08 10.99
CA VAL A 237 -8.18 -7.40 9.94
C VAL A 237 -9.20 -6.48 10.60
N LYS A 238 -9.20 -5.21 10.23
CA LYS A 238 -10.20 -4.23 10.62
C LYS A 238 -10.92 -3.70 9.38
N VAL A 239 -12.25 -3.76 9.37
CA VAL A 239 -13.08 -3.16 8.33
C VAL A 239 -13.67 -1.86 8.86
N PHE A 240 -13.59 -0.80 8.05
CA PHE A 240 -14.25 0.48 8.29
C PHE A 240 -15.40 0.64 7.32
N GLU A 241 -16.59 0.84 7.88
CA GLU A 241 -17.82 0.94 7.10
C GLU A 241 -17.92 2.26 6.33
N GLY A 242 -18.39 2.18 5.08
CA GLY A 242 -18.60 3.35 4.23
C GLY A 242 -17.34 3.91 3.56
N PHE A 243 -16.18 3.28 3.75
CA PHE A 243 -14.93 3.72 3.10
C PHE A 243 -14.68 2.95 1.80
N GLY A 244 -14.28 3.71 0.75
CA GLY A 244 -13.87 3.19 -0.55
C GLY A 244 -12.36 2.96 -0.64
N HIS A 245 -11.86 2.80 -1.90
CA HIS A 245 -10.44 2.50 -2.11
C HIS A 245 -9.52 3.65 -1.69
N LEU A 246 -9.87 4.90 -2.02
CA LEU A 246 -9.07 6.08 -1.68
C LEU A 246 -9.32 6.54 -0.22
N LEU A 247 -9.37 5.59 0.71
CA LEU A 247 -9.62 5.86 2.12
C LEU A 247 -8.64 6.90 2.74
N PRO A 248 -7.37 7.05 2.30
CA PRO A 248 -6.49 8.06 2.90
C PRO A 248 -6.93 9.51 2.64
N ALA A 249 -7.77 9.75 1.65
CA ALA A 249 -8.30 11.08 1.32
C ALA A 249 -9.82 11.20 1.56
N GLN A 250 -10.47 10.15 2.05
CA GLN A 250 -11.90 10.16 2.31
C GLN A 250 -12.22 10.87 3.63
N ARG A 251 -13.31 11.63 3.67
CA ARG A 251 -13.76 12.30 4.90
C ARG A 251 -13.87 11.29 6.06
N GLY A 252 -13.25 11.61 7.19
CA GLY A 252 -13.15 10.72 8.35
C GLY A 252 -11.90 9.84 8.37
N TRP A 253 -10.96 10.07 7.45
CA TRP A 253 -9.68 9.36 7.39
C TRP A 253 -8.88 9.45 8.69
N GLU A 254 -9.10 10.49 9.49
CA GLU A 254 -8.41 10.70 10.78
C GLU A 254 -8.69 9.56 11.77
N GLU A 255 -9.91 9.04 11.79
CA GLU A 255 -10.26 7.89 12.63
C GLU A 255 -9.44 6.66 12.24
N ILE A 256 -9.27 6.43 10.95
CA ILE A 256 -8.47 5.31 10.43
C ILE A 256 -6.99 5.52 10.77
N ALA A 257 -6.49 6.74 10.59
CA ALA A 257 -5.10 7.07 10.89
C ALA A 257 -4.78 6.87 12.38
N ASP A 258 -5.67 7.31 13.27
CA ASP A 258 -5.52 7.13 14.71
C ASP A 258 -5.61 5.67 15.13
N TYR A 259 -6.52 4.90 14.55
CA TYR A 259 -6.63 3.47 14.80
C TYR A 259 -5.36 2.72 14.33
N ALA A 260 -4.89 3.01 13.10
CA ALA A 260 -3.69 2.42 12.54
C ALA A 260 -2.46 2.67 13.40
N LEU A 261 -2.28 3.92 13.85
CA LEU A 261 -1.17 4.31 14.71
C LEU A 261 -1.27 3.64 16.08
N SER A 262 -2.44 3.69 16.73
CA SER A 262 -2.63 3.09 18.06
C SER A 262 -2.35 1.60 18.05
N TRP A 263 -2.90 0.87 17.05
CA TRP A 263 -2.65 -0.55 16.89
C TRP A 263 -1.16 -0.85 16.63
N ALA A 264 -0.53 -0.08 15.74
CA ALA A 264 0.88 -0.30 15.40
C ALA A 264 1.80 -0.05 16.60
N VAL A 265 1.53 0.97 17.42
CA VAL A 265 2.32 1.25 18.64
C VAL A 265 2.11 0.17 19.70
N GLU A 266 0.88 -0.31 19.89
CA GLU A 266 0.55 -1.36 20.86
C GLU A 266 1.26 -2.68 20.52
N HIS A 267 1.35 -3.02 19.24
CA HIS A 267 1.90 -4.29 18.78
C HIS A 267 3.35 -4.20 18.29
N ALA A 268 3.94 -3.00 18.23
CA ALA A 268 5.31 -2.81 17.73
C ALA A 268 6.31 -3.72 18.46
N ARG A 269 7.15 -4.38 17.69
CA ARG A 269 8.30 -5.07 18.26
C ARG A 269 9.24 -4.04 18.87
N THR A 270 9.58 -4.27 20.09
CA THR A 270 10.69 -3.58 20.73
C THR A 270 12.00 -4.10 20.11
N ALA A 271 12.88 -3.19 19.70
CA ALA A 271 14.20 -3.59 19.26
C ALA A 271 14.83 -4.48 20.34
N ALA A 272 15.35 -5.65 19.96
CA ALA A 272 16.18 -6.43 20.87
C ALA A 272 17.37 -5.55 21.29
N PRO A 273 17.76 -5.53 22.57
CA PRO A 273 18.97 -4.83 22.97
C PRO A 273 20.13 -5.40 22.17
N ALA A 274 20.93 -4.49 21.57
CA ALA A 274 22.13 -4.81 20.79
C ALA A 274 23.18 -5.53 21.66
#